data_bf64ca661b15ea9c334dfc2e2644682e
#
_entry.id   bf64ca661b15ea9c334dfc2e2644682e
#
_cell.length_a   1.000
_cell.length_b   1.000
_cell.length_c   1.000
_cell.angle_alpha   90.00
_cell.angle_beta   90.00
_cell.angle_gamma   90.00
#
_symmetry.space_group_name_H-M   'P 1'
#
loop_
_entity.id
_entity.type
_entity.pdbx_description
1 polymer ?
#
loop_
_entity_poly.entity_id
_entity_poly.type
_entity_poly.pdbx_seq_one_letter_code
_entity_poly.pdbx_strand_id
1 'polypeptide(L)'
;MTESLLEIRGAALRLRGRELWGGLDLDVRPGEFVAVLGPSGSGKTTLMRAILGLRQLSEGSIRVAGQSVRRGDPRIGYIPQQLPFPADTSLRARDLVGLGVNGARFGLPIPPRGARARVDALLEAVGATGFADSPVGRLSGGEQQRLRVGQALADDPSLLLCDEPLSSLDLANQQAVTAIIDAQRAKGTAVLFVTHDVNPILSKVDRILYIAGGRFKLGTPAEVLQTSVLSDLYGAPVQVLRAGSRLVVVGIPDADPHHAHEHEHDHEAHA
;
A
#
# COMPACT_ATOMS: atom_id res chain seq x y z
N MET A 1 15.70 -19.08 -14.37
CA MET A 1 15.55 -17.68 -13.91
C MET A 1 14.06 -17.38 -13.90
N THR A 2 13.47 -17.16 -12.73
CA THR A 2 12.04 -16.86 -12.64
C THR A 2 11.83 -15.45 -13.22
N GLU A 3 10.99 -15.35 -14.25
CA GLU A 3 10.69 -14.10 -14.94
C GLU A 3 10.00 -13.12 -13.98
N SER A 4 10.42 -11.85 -13.97
CA SER A 4 9.83 -10.82 -13.10
C SER A 4 8.41 -10.51 -13.57
N LEU A 5 7.46 -10.41 -12.65
CA LEU A 5 6.09 -10.04 -12.95
C LEU A 5 5.91 -8.52 -13.11
N LEU A 6 6.45 -7.75 -12.16
CA LEU A 6 6.54 -6.29 -12.27
C LEU A 6 8.00 -5.92 -12.50
N GLU A 7 8.24 -5.12 -13.52
CA GLU A 7 9.55 -4.55 -13.82
C GLU A 7 9.44 -3.04 -13.91
N ILE A 8 10.26 -2.36 -13.11
CA ILE A 8 10.48 -0.92 -13.16
C ILE A 8 11.95 -0.71 -13.48
N ARG A 9 12.27 0.09 -14.48
CA ARG A 9 13.64 0.34 -14.93
C ARG A 9 13.92 1.83 -15.09
N GLY A 10 14.93 2.31 -14.36
CA GLY A 10 15.40 3.69 -14.41
C GLY A 10 14.29 4.72 -14.20
N ALA A 11 13.26 4.37 -13.44
CA ALA A 11 12.08 5.20 -13.34
C ALA A 11 12.34 6.45 -12.51
N ALA A 12 11.96 7.62 -13.06
CA ALA A 12 11.97 8.89 -12.36
C ALA A 12 10.57 9.52 -12.36
N LEU A 13 10.28 10.23 -11.27
CA LEU A 13 9.00 10.90 -11.11
C LEU A 13 9.20 12.33 -10.64
N ARG A 14 8.68 13.28 -11.45
CA ARG A 14 8.64 14.71 -11.11
C ARG A 14 7.21 15.18 -10.92
N LEU A 15 6.99 16.01 -9.94
CA LEU A 15 5.70 16.63 -9.66
C LEU A 15 5.88 18.15 -9.50
N ARG A 16 5.23 18.92 -10.37
CA ARG A 16 5.32 20.41 -10.37
C ARG A 16 6.76 20.92 -10.37
N GLY A 17 7.64 20.31 -11.17
CA GLY A 17 9.04 20.68 -11.26
C GLY A 17 9.97 20.11 -10.17
N ARG A 18 9.43 19.51 -9.12
CA ARG A 18 10.20 18.85 -8.05
C ARG A 18 10.32 17.36 -8.36
N GLU A 19 11.53 16.84 -8.34
CA GLU A 19 11.77 15.40 -8.39
C GLU A 19 11.38 14.76 -7.06
N LEU A 20 10.51 13.75 -7.11
CA LEU A 20 10.14 12.96 -5.95
C LEU A 20 11.13 11.85 -5.71
N TRP A 21 11.60 11.22 -6.76
CA TRP A 21 12.66 10.21 -6.82
C TRP A 21 13.05 9.95 -8.27
N GLY A 22 14.28 9.47 -8.47
CA GLY A 22 14.84 9.17 -9.79
C GLY A 22 15.70 7.92 -9.79
N GLY A 23 15.82 7.27 -10.95
CA GLY A 23 16.64 6.07 -11.13
C GLY A 23 16.11 4.83 -10.39
N LEU A 24 14.79 4.72 -10.14
CA LEU A 24 14.21 3.57 -9.43
C LEU A 24 14.22 2.33 -10.32
N ASP A 25 14.91 1.29 -9.87
CA ASP A 25 14.84 -0.06 -10.39
C ASP A 25 14.16 -0.98 -9.36
N LEU A 26 13.13 -1.70 -9.80
CA LEU A 26 12.40 -2.67 -8.98
C LEU A 26 11.93 -3.83 -9.84
N ASP A 27 12.22 -5.04 -9.40
CA ASP A 27 11.65 -6.29 -9.89
C ASP A 27 10.75 -6.87 -8.82
N VAL A 28 9.57 -7.37 -9.17
CA VAL A 28 8.75 -8.16 -8.27
C VAL A 28 8.42 -9.49 -8.95
N ARG A 29 8.61 -10.59 -8.24
CA ARG A 29 8.40 -11.95 -8.74
C ARG A 29 6.97 -12.41 -8.45
N PRO A 30 6.45 -13.39 -9.21
CA PRO A 30 5.20 -14.06 -8.82
C PRO A 30 5.26 -14.58 -7.38
N GLY A 31 4.20 -14.32 -6.61
CA GLY A 31 4.11 -14.71 -5.20
C GLY A 31 5.01 -13.94 -4.23
N GLU A 32 5.69 -12.90 -4.68
CA GLU A 32 6.51 -12.07 -3.82
C GLU A 32 5.69 -10.94 -3.16
N PHE A 33 5.97 -10.66 -1.89
CA PHE A 33 5.36 -9.59 -1.13
C PHE A 33 6.37 -8.47 -0.89
N VAL A 34 6.21 -7.35 -1.58
CA VAL A 34 7.05 -6.16 -1.42
C VAL A 34 6.28 -5.06 -0.69
N ALA A 35 6.77 -4.63 0.46
CA ALA A 35 6.23 -3.47 1.17
C ALA A 35 6.88 -2.18 0.65
N VAL A 36 6.08 -1.13 0.44
CA VAL A 36 6.55 0.22 0.09
C VAL A 36 6.33 1.14 1.28
N LEU A 37 7.42 1.56 1.90
CA LEU A 37 7.44 2.38 3.11
C LEU A 37 8.00 3.78 2.83
N GLY A 38 7.78 4.69 3.76
CA GLY A 38 8.33 6.05 3.74
C GLY A 38 7.35 7.08 4.26
N PRO A 39 7.80 8.31 4.54
CA PRO A 39 6.97 9.38 5.07
C PRO A 39 5.87 9.81 4.09
N SER A 40 4.89 10.56 4.61
CA SER A 40 3.87 11.18 3.77
C SER A 40 4.52 12.10 2.73
N GLY A 41 4.00 12.11 1.51
CA GLY A 41 4.55 12.92 0.41
C GLY A 41 5.83 12.37 -0.25
N SER A 42 6.37 11.21 0.16
CA SER A 42 7.56 10.61 -0.50
C SER A 42 7.30 10.05 -1.90
N GLY A 43 6.06 10.04 -2.39
CA GLY A 43 5.72 9.59 -3.73
C GLY A 43 5.18 8.17 -3.85
N LYS A 44 4.91 7.46 -2.74
CA LYS A 44 4.38 6.08 -2.73
C LYS A 44 3.08 5.93 -3.53
N THR A 45 2.07 6.73 -3.21
CA THR A 45 0.79 6.74 -3.95
C THR A 45 0.98 7.16 -5.42
N THR A 46 1.99 8.00 -5.69
CA THR A 46 2.29 8.39 -7.08
C THR A 46 2.95 7.25 -7.85
N LEU A 47 3.81 6.45 -7.20
CA LEU A 47 4.33 5.20 -7.77
C LEU A 47 3.18 4.25 -8.10
N MET A 48 2.24 4.04 -7.17
CA MET A 48 1.04 3.21 -7.43
C MET A 48 0.26 3.70 -8.64
N ARG A 49 0.04 5.02 -8.76
CA ARG A 49 -0.65 5.61 -9.91
C ARG A 49 0.11 5.42 -11.22
N ALA A 50 1.45 5.43 -11.19
CA ALA A 50 2.26 5.13 -12.36
C ALA A 50 2.11 3.67 -12.79
N ILE A 51 2.14 2.71 -11.86
CA ILE A 51 1.92 1.28 -12.14
C ILE A 51 0.49 1.03 -12.64
N LEU A 52 -0.51 1.77 -12.17
CA LEU A 52 -1.88 1.70 -12.67
C LEU A 52 -2.08 2.33 -14.07
N GLY A 53 -1.03 2.90 -14.66
CA GLY A 53 -1.14 3.65 -15.93
C GLY A 53 -1.94 4.94 -15.82
N LEU A 54 -2.15 5.45 -14.60
CA LEU A 54 -2.88 6.70 -14.32
C LEU A 54 -1.96 7.93 -14.32
N ARG A 55 -0.65 7.70 -14.31
CA ARG A 55 0.38 8.73 -14.36
C ARG A 55 1.56 8.27 -15.20
N GLN A 56 2.06 9.15 -16.05
CA GLN A 56 3.29 8.90 -16.80
C GLN A 56 4.50 9.16 -15.90
N LEU A 57 5.53 8.33 -16.05
CA LEU A 57 6.86 8.59 -15.52
C LEU A 57 7.50 9.78 -16.24
N SER A 58 8.41 10.46 -15.56
CA SER A 58 9.26 11.47 -16.20
C SER A 58 10.37 10.82 -17.04
N GLU A 59 10.87 9.67 -16.57
CA GLU A 59 11.92 8.86 -17.22
C GLU A 59 11.71 7.38 -16.85
N GLY A 60 12.28 6.48 -17.66
CA GLY A 60 12.24 5.04 -17.42
C GLY A 60 10.97 4.36 -17.91
N SER A 61 10.72 3.14 -17.44
CA SER A 61 9.60 2.32 -17.88
C SER A 61 9.03 1.43 -16.77
N ILE A 62 7.75 1.05 -16.92
CA ILE A 62 7.07 0.08 -16.07
C ILE A 62 6.44 -0.99 -16.96
N ARG A 63 6.66 -2.27 -16.63
CA ARG A 63 6.04 -3.41 -17.31
C ARG A 63 5.44 -4.37 -16.28
N VAL A 64 4.31 -4.97 -16.64
CA VAL A 64 3.68 -6.06 -15.89
C VAL A 64 3.53 -7.25 -16.82
N ALA A 65 4.04 -8.42 -16.42
CA ALA A 65 4.12 -9.61 -17.27
C ALA A 65 4.71 -9.29 -18.66
N GLY A 66 5.83 -8.57 -18.70
CA GLY A 66 6.55 -8.19 -19.90
C GLY A 66 5.90 -7.10 -20.77
N GLN A 67 4.69 -6.64 -20.45
CA GLN A 67 3.95 -5.64 -21.23
C GLN A 67 3.87 -4.29 -20.50
N SER A 68 3.94 -3.20 -21.26
CA SER A 68 3.74 -1.86 -20.72
C SER A 68 2.38 -1.71 -20.03
N VAL A 69 2.36 -1.01 -18.91
CA VAL A 69 1.14 -0.79 -18.13
C VAL A 69 0.19 0.18 -18.85
N ARG A 70 -1.09 0.00 -18.64
CA ARG A 70 -2.17 0.86 -19.16
C ARG A 70 -3.27 1.03 -18.13
N ARG A 71 -4.04 2.09 -18.26
CA ARG A 71 -5.22 2.30 -17.42
C ARG A 71 -6.21 1.14 -17.59
N GLY A 72 -6.72 0.60 -16.47
CA GLY A 72 -7.67 -0.52 -16.48
C GLY A 72 -7.05 -1.84 -16.93
N ASP A 73 -5.78 -2.07 -16.63
CA ASP A 73 -5.10 -3.32 -16.91
C ASP A 73 -5.66 -4.45 -16.03
N PRO A 74 -6.30 -5.50 -16.58
CA PRO A 74 -6.93 -6.57 -15.79
C PRO A 74 -5.91 -7.43 -15.04
N ARG A 75 -4.62 -7.34 -15.40
CA ARG A 75 -3.54 -8.04 -14.67
C ARG A 75 -3.26 -7.41 -13.30
N ILE A 76 -3.78 -6.20 -13.05
CA ILE A 76 -3.52 -5.41 -11.84
C ILE A 76 -4.81 -5.24 -11.05
N GLY A 77 -4.88 -5.85 -9.87
CA GLY A 77 -5.91 -5.57 -8.87
C GLY A 77 -5.46 -4.38 -8.00
N TYR A 78 -6.36 -3.46 -7.71
CA TYR A 78 -6.05 -2.30 -6.89
C TYR A 78 -6.99 -2.20 -5.69
N ILE A 79 -6.41 -2.17 -4.50
CA ILE A 79 -7.10 -1.92 -3.23
C ILE A 79 -6.73 -0.50 -2.80
N PRO A 80 -7.65 0.47 -2.93
CA PRO A 80 -7.40 1.86 -2.56
C PRO A 80 -7.35 2.04 -1.04
N GLN A 81 -6.77 3.16 -0.60
CA GLN A 81 -6.89 3.63 0.76
C GLN A 81 -8.37 3.75 1.15
N GLN A 82 -8.69 3.32 2.35
CA GLN A 82 -10.07 3.26 2.83
C GLN A 82 -10.69 4.65 2.95
N LEU A 83 -11.74 4.89 2.16
CA LEU A 83 -12.70 5.96 2.38
C LEU A 83 -14.04 5.29 2.74
N PRO A 84 -14.62 5.56 3.92
CA PRO A 84 -15.91 4.99 4.30
C PRO A 84 -16.99 5.35 3.27
N PHE A 85 -17.88 4.40 2.96
CA PHE A 85 -19.07 4.73 2.22
C PHE A 85 -20.03 5.55 3.10
N PRO A 86 -20.73 6.55 2.55
CA PRO A 86 -21.79 7.25 3.27
C PRO A 86 -22.81 6.26 3.84
N ALA A 87 -23.34 6.55 5.03
CA ALA A 87 -24.26 5.65 5.75
C ALA A 87 -25.57 5.36 5.00
N ASP A 88 -25.98 6.27 4.12
CA ASP A 88 -27.16 6.19 3.26
C ASP A 88 -26.91 5.43 1.94
N THR A 89 -25.69 4.94 1.71
CA THR A 89 -25.37 4.16 0.51
C THR A 89 -26.14 2.85 0.50
N SER A 90 -27.11 2.71 -0.40
CA SER A 90 -28.00 1.55 -0.50
C SER A 90 -27.45 0.40 -1.35
N LEU A 91 -26.29 0.58 -2.02
CA LEU A 91 -25.63 -0.45 -2.81
C LEU A 91 -25.35 -1.68 -1.93
N ARG A 92 -25.72 -2.88 -2.40
CA ARG A 92 -25.48 -4.11 -1.63
C ARG A 92 -24.00 -4.53 -1.75
N ALA A 93 -23.52 -5.26 -0.75
CA ALA A 93 -22.17 -5.79 -0.73
C ALA A 93 -21.83 -6.64 -1.99
N ARG A 94 -22.77 -7.52 -2.40
CA ARG A 94 -22.61 -8.33 -3.62
C ARG A 94 -22.55 -7.50 -4.90
N ASP A 95 -23.31 -6.40 -4.96
CA ASP A 95 -23.34 -5.52 -6.12
C ASP A 95 -22.02 -4.74 -6.23
N LEU A 96 -21.46 -4.31 -5.10
CA LEU A 96 -20.13 -3.68 -5.06
C LEU A 96 -19.04 -4.61 -5.60
N VAL A 97 -19.00 -5.87 -5.16
CA VAL A 97 -18.06 -6.88 -5.70
C VAL A 97 -18.35 -7.16 -7.17
N GLY A 98 -19.65 -7.19 -7.55
CA GLY A 98 -20.09 -7.37 -8.91
C GLY A 98 -19.62 -6.29 -9.89
N LEU A 99 -19.42 -5.05 -9.41
CA LEU A 99 -18.82 -3.98 -10.22
C LEU A 99 -17.38 -4.33 -10.65
N GLY A 100 -16.63 -5.07 -9.85
CA GLY A 100 -15.31 -5.57 -10.24
C GLY A 100 -15.41 -6.57 -11.40
N VAL A 101 -16.39 -7.48 -11.36
CA VAL A 101 -16.58 -8.54 -12.38
C VAL A 101 -17.12 -7.98 -13.71
N ASN A 102 -17.91 -6.92 -13.67
CA ASN A 102 -18.67 -6.41 -14.83
C ASN A 102 -18.31 -4.97 -15.23
N GLY A 103 -17.58 -4.23 -14.37
CA GLY A 103 -17.43 -2.77 -14.49
C GLY A 103 -16.64 -2.29 -15.71
N ALA A 104 -15.86 -3.15 -16.36
CA ALA A 104 -15.12 -2.82 -17.58
C ALA A 104 -15.97 -2.97 -18.87
N ARG A 105 -17.21 -3.46 -18.79
CA ARG A 105 -18.06 -3.72 -19.96
C ARG A 105 -19.02 -2.57 -20.20
N PHE A 106 -18.90 -1.95 -21.38
CA PHE A 106 -19.87 -1.00 -21.89
C PHE A 106 -20.99 -1.75 -22.63
N GLY A 107 -22.25 -1.37 -22.43
CA GLY A 107 -23.39 -1.89 -23.15
C GLY A 107 -24.57 -2.26 -22.26
N LEU A 108 -25.48 -3.10 -22.75
CA LEU A 108 -26.63 -3.59 -21.99
C LEU A 108 -26.15 -4.31 -20.72
N PRO A 109 -26.80 -4.10 -19.55
CA PRO A 109 -26.40 -4.68 -18.27
C PRO A 109 -26.81 -6.17 -18.17
N ILE A 110 -26.42 -6.97 -19.18
CA ILE A 110 -26.61 -8.41 -19.17
C ILE A 110 -25.38 -9.05 -18.52
N PRO A 111 -25.51 -9.60 -17.30
CA PRO A 111 -24.38 -10.24 -16.64
C PRO A 111 -23.87 -11.41 -17.50
N PRO A 112 -22.55 -11.57 -17.64
CA PRO A 112 -22.01 -12.74 -18.35
C PRO A 112 -22.41 -14.04 -17.63
N ARG A 113 -22.51 -15.15 -18.41
CA ARG A 113 -22.74 -16.47 -17.82
C ARG A 113 -21.68 -16.72 -16.74
N GLY A 114 -22.11 -17.10 -15.54
CA GLY A 114 -21.22 -17.37 -14.41
C GLY A 114 -20.84 -16.14 -13.57
N ALA A 115 -21.23 -14.90 -13.93
CA ALA A 115 -20.89 -13.71 -13.14
C ALA A 115 -21.40 -13.81 -11.69
N ARG A 116 -22.61 -14.36 -11.47
CA ARG A 116 -23.15 -14.55 -10.12
C ARG A 116 -22.30 -15.52 -9.31
N ALA A 117 -21.97 -16.69 -9.89
CA ALA A 117 -21.10 -17.66 -9.23
C ALA A 117 -19.70 -17.10 -8.93
N ARG A 118 -19.18 -16.24 -9.82
CA ARG A 118 -17.91 -15.53 -9.57
C ARG A 118 -18.03 -14.59 -8.41
N VAL A 119 -19.09 -13.78 -8.33
CA VAL A 119 -19.33 -12.87 -7.18
C VAL A 119 -19.48 -13.66 -5.88
N ASP A 120 -20.25 -14.76 -5.88
CA ASP A 120 -20.43 -15.59 -4.69
C ASP A 120 -19.09 -16.20 -4.23
N ALA A 121 -18.26 -16.70 -5.14
CA ALA A 121 -16.91 -17.19 -4.82
C ALA A 121 -15.98 -16.10 -4.26
N LEU A 122 -16.05 -14.86 -4.79
CA LEU A 122 -15.29 -13.73 -4.27
C LEU A 122 -15.74 -13.32 -2.86
N LEU A 123 -17.07 -13.28 -2.62
CA LEU A 123 -17.64 -13.01 -1.30
C LEU A 123 -17.22 -14.07 -0.27
N GLU A 124 -17.18 -15.34 -0.67
CA GLU A 124 -16.68 -16.42 0.17
C GLU A 124 -15.19 -16.23 0.47
N ALA A 125 -14.37 -15.95 -0.55
CA ALA A 125 -12.92 -15.78 -0.42
C ALA A 125 -12.54 -14.62 0.52
N VAL A 126 -13.39 -13.58 0.64
CA VAL A 126 -13.16 -12.45 1.55
C VAL A 126 -13.99 -12.54 2.84
N GLY A 127 -14.67 -13.65 3.09
CA GLY A 127 -15.48 -13.87 4.29
C GLY A 127 -16.67 -12.90 4.40
N ALA A 128 -17.30 -12.56 3.27
CA ALA A 128 -18.39 -11.59 3.17
C ALA A 128 -19.78 -12.22 2.92
N THR A 129 -19.87 -13.54 2.87
CA THR A 129 -21.13 -14.26 2.55
C THR A 129 -22.28 -13.88 3.51
N GLY A 130 -21.99 -13.72 4.81
CA GLY A 130 -23.00 -13.44 5.85
C GLY A 130 -23.67 -12.07 5.72
N PHE A 131 -23.03 -11.12 5.01
CA PHE A 131 -23.57 -9.77 4.80
C PHE A 131 -23.65 -9.38 3.31
N ALA A 132 -23.65 -10.36 2.41
CA ALA A 132 -23.65 -10.15 0.97
C ALA A 132 -24.82 -9.27 0.47
N ASP A 133 -25.98 -9.34 1.11
CA ASP A 133 -27.17 -8.58 0.76
C ASP A 133 -27.34 -7.30 1.57
N SER A 134 -26.43 -7.00 2.49
CA SER A 134 -26.47 -5.80 3.31
C SER A 134 -26.05 -4.56 2.51
N PRO A 135 -26.68 -3.38 2.75
CA PRO A 135 -26.20 -2.12 2.20
C PRO A 135 -24.80 -1.77 2.70
N VAL A 136 -23.88 -1.41 1.79
CA VAL A 136 -22.47 -1.13 2.13
C VAL A 136 -22.32 0.01 3.13
N GLY A 137 -23.21 1.02 3.11
CA GLY A 137 -23.18 2.12 4.06
C GLY A 137 -23.46 1.72 5.51
N ARG A 138 -24.01 0.51 5.76
CA ARG A 138 -24.29 -0.02 7.11
C ARG A 138 -23.20 -0.96 7.62
N LEU A 139 -22.25 -1.29 6.78
CA LEU A 139 -21.16 -2.20 7.12
C LEU A 139 -20.04 -1.47 7.88
N SER A 140 -19.38 -2.20 8.77
CA SER A 140 -18.16 -1.72 9.44
C SER A 140 -17.04 -1.44 8.43
N GLY A 141 -16.07 -0.61 8.81
CA GLY A 141 -14.92 -0.30 7.97
C GLY A 141 -14.14 -1.55 7.52
N GLY A 142 -14.00 -2.55 8.40
CA GLY A 142 -13.35 -3.82 8.08
C GLY A 142 -14.14 -4.65 7.07
N GLU A 143 -15.47 -4.69 7.19
CA GLU A 143 -16.34 -5.37 6.21
C GLU A 143 -16.28 -4.67 4.85
N GLN A 144 -16.37 -3.34 4.82
CA GLN A 144 -16.20 -2.56 3.59
C GLN A 144 -14.85 -2.81 2.93
N GLN A 145 -13.78 -2.91 3.73
CA GLN A 145 -12.43 -3.17 3.21
C GLN A 145 -12.32 -4.57 2.61
N ARG A 146 -12.89 -5.59 3.25
CA ARG A 146 -12.94 -6.95 2.69
C ARG A 146 -13.66 -6.98 1.34
N LEU A 147 -14.75 -6.21 1.17
CA LEU A 147 -15.44 -6.10 -0.12
C LEU A 147 -14.56 -5.45 -1.20
N ARG A 148 -13.77 -4.42 -0.85
CA ARG A 148 -12.80 -3.80 -1.79
C ARG A 148 -11.72 -4.79 -2.21
N VAL A 149 -11.25 -5.62 -1.28
CA VAL A 149 -10.35 -6.72 -1.65
C VAL A 149 -11.04 -7.67 -2.63
N GLY A 150 -12.26 -8.11 -2.35
CA GLY A 150 -13.06 -8.94 -3.26
C GLY A 150 -13.22 -8.32 -4.64
N GLN A 151 -13.49 -7.02 -4.70
CA GLN A 151 -13.59 -6.28 -5.95
C GLN A 151 -12.25 -6.25 -6.72
N ALA A 152 -11.13 -6.04 -6.03
CA ALA A 152 -9.80 -6.02 -6.63
C ALA A 152 -9.37 -7.40 -7.20
N LEU A 153 -9.95 -8.49 -6.68
CA LEU A 153 -9.68 -9.86 -7.11
C LEU A 153 -10.59 -10.34 -8.26
N ALA A 154 -11.47 -9.49 -8.78
CA ALA A 154 -12.51 -9.89 -9.73
C ALA A 154 -11.96 -10.49 -11.03
N ASP A 155 -10.85 -9.96 -11.54
CA ASP A 155 -10.22 -10.37 -12.80
C ASP A 155 -9.05 -11.37 -12.61
N ASP A 156 -8.92 -12.00 -11.45
CA ASP A 156 -7.78 -12.89 -11.09
C ASP A 156 -6.42 -12.22 -11.37
N PRO A 157 -6.13 -11.05 -10.77
CA PRO A 157 -4.95 -10.28 -11.10
C PRO A 157 -3.66 -11.04 -10.73
N SER A 158 -2.64 -10.88 -11.57
CA SER A 158 -1.29 -11.39 -11.28
C SER A 158 -0.50 -10.47 -10.34
N LEU A 159 -0.84 -9.18 -10.30
CA LEU A 159 -0.28 -8.17 -9.40
C LEU A 159 -1.38 -7.52 -8.57
N LEU A 160 -1.22 -7.50 -7.26
CA LEU A 160 -2.11 -6.80 -6.33
C LEU A 160 -1.40 -5.56 -5.77
N LEU A 161 -1.96 -4.40 -6.04
CA LEU A 161 -1.51 -3.13 -5.50
C LEU A 161 -2.40 -2.74 -4.32
N CYS A 162 -1.82 -2.58 -3.14
CA CYS A 162 -2.52 -2.24 -1.91
C CYS A 162 -2.04 -0.85 -1.42
N ASP A 163 -2.91 0.15 -1.44
CA ASP A 163 -2.58 1.51 -0.98
C ASP A 163 -3.19 1.74 0.41
N GLU A 164 -2.38 1.55 1.45
CA GLU A 164 -2.75 1.66 2.87
C GLU A 164 -4.04 0.89 3.27
N PRO A 165 -4.19 -0.37 2.88
CA PRO A 165 -5.45 -1.11 3.02
C PRO A 165 -5.82 -1.44 4.46
N LEU A 166 -4.89 -1.29 5.42
CA LEU A 166 -5.09 -1.56 6.84
C LEU A 166 -5.31 -0.29 7.66
N SER A 167 -5.25 0.88 7.04
CA SER A 167 -5.44 2.16 7.71
C SER A 167 -6.82 2.22 8.38
N SER A 168 -6.87 2.71 9.61
CA SER A 168 -8.10 2.87 10.41
C SER A 168 -8.86 1.58 10.75
N LEU A 169 -8.25 0.41 10.54
CA LEU A 169 -8.81 -0.87 10.95
C LEU A 169 -8.32 -1.27 12.35
N ASP A 170 -9.19 -1.91 13.12
CA ASP A 170 -8.80 -2.60 14.34
C ASP A 170 -7.92 -3.83 14.03
N LEU A 171 -7.28 -4.37 15.05
CA LEU A 171 -6.32 -5.47 14.93
C LEU A 171 -6.94 -6.73 14.29
N ALA A 172 -8.19 -7.06 14.62
CA ALA A 172 -8.86 -8.25 14.10
C ALA A 172 -9.13 -8.10 12.58
N ASN A 173 -9.60 -6.91 12.15
CA ASN A 173 -9.82 -6.61 10.75
C ASN A 173 -8.50 -6.49 9.97
N GLN A 174 -7.43 -5.91 10.56
CA GLN A 174 -6.10 -5.92 9.95
C GLN A 174 -5.61 -7.34 9.68
N GLN A 175 -5.74 -8.25 10.65
CA GLN A 175 -5.37 -9.66 10.49
C GLN A 175 -6.19 -10.35 9.41
N ALA A 176 -7.51 -10.15 9.38
CA ALA A 176 -8.39 -10.74 8.38
C ALA A 176 -8.03 -10.28 6.96
N VAL A 177 -7.86 -8.96 6.73
CA VAL A 177 -7.48 -8.41 5.43
C VAL A 177 -6.09 -8.90 5.00
N THR A 178 -5.12 -8.92 5.92
CA THR A 178 -3.77 -9.43 5.64
C THR A 178 -3.80 -10.91 5.26
N ALA A 179 -4.60 -11.73 5.95
CA ALA A 179 -4.73 -13.15 5.63
C ALA A 179 -5.32 -13.40 4.24
N ILE A 180 -6.32 -12.60 3.82
CA ILE A 180 -6.89 -12.68 2.48
C ILE A 180 -5.83 -12.35 1.41
N ILE A 181 -5.06 -11.28 1.60
CA ILE A 181 -3.99 -10.87 0.68
C ILE A 181 -2.88 -11.94 0.61
N ASP A 182 -2.46 -12.48 1.77
CA ASP A 182 -1.45 -13.53 1.83
C ASP A 182 -1.92 -14.84 1.16
N ALA A 183 -3.21 -15.16 1.25
CA ALA A 183 -3.79 -16.29 0.54
C ALA A 183 -3.73 -16.13 -0.99
N GLN A 184 -3.81 -14.90 -1.52
CA GLN A 184 -3.62 -14.64 -2.94
C GLN A 184 -2.14 -14.74 -3.32
N ARG A 185 -1.24 -14.22 -2.47
CA ARG A 185 0.20 -14.38 -2.63
C ARG A 185 0.59 -15.86 -2.74
N ALA A 186 0.04 -16.70 -1.88
CA ALA A 186 0.29 -18.14 -1.90
C ALA A 186 -0.16 -18.82 -3.20
N LYS A 187 -1.10 -18.22 -3.95
CA LYS A 187 -1.52 -18.67 -5.29
C LYS A 187 -0.63 -18.14 -6.43
N GLY A 188 0.39 -17.37 -6.12
CA GLY A 188 1.32 -16.80 -7.09
C GLY A 188 1.08 -15.33 -7.45
N THR A 189 0.05 -14.67 -6.89
CA THR A 189 -0.16 -13.23 -7.09
C THR A 189 0.95 -12.46 -6.41
N ALA A 190 1.66 -11.58 -7.14
CA ALA A 190 2.61 -10.65 -6.55
C ALA A 190 1.88 -9.54 -5.78
N VAL A 191 2.44 -9.08 -4.68
CA VAL A 191 1.84 -8.04 -3.83
C VAL A 191 2.79 -6.87 -3.70
N LEU A 192 2.32 -5.68 -4.05
CA LEU A 192 2.99 -4.41 -3.72
C LEU A 192 2.12 -3.66 -2.71
N PHE A 193 2.60 -3.51 -1.49
CA PHE A 193 1.82 -3.07 -0.35
C PHE A 193 2.36 -1.76 0.23
N VAL A 194 1.68 -0.66 -0.02
CA VAL A 194 2.01 0.64 0.58
C VAL A 194 1.43 0.72 1.98
N THR A 195 2.26 1.08 2.94
CA THR A 195 1.84 1.35 4.32
C THR A 195 2.80 2.31 5.01
N HIS A 196 2.37 2.94 6.07
CA HIS A 196 3.21 3.68 7.01
C HIS A 196 3.57 2.84 8.25
N ASP A 197 2.82 1.77 8.53
CA ASP A 197 3.12 0.80 9.58
C ASP A 197 3.33 -0.60 8.97
N VAL A 198 4.55 -1.12 9.09
CA VAL A 198 4.92 -2.44 8.57
C VAL A 198 4.55 -3.58 9.54
N ASN A 199 4.31 -3.28 10.81
CA ASN A 199 4.14 -4.30 11.85
C ASN A 199 3.05 -5.34 11.55
N PRO A 200 1.85 -4.95 11.05
CA PRO A 200 0.80 -5.93 10.75
C PRO A 200 1.17 -6.94 9.66
N ILE A 201 2.14 -6.60 8.81
CA ILE A 201 2.52 -7.41 7.63
C ILE A 201 3.96 -7.91 7.69
N LEU A 202 4.76 -7.52 8.69
CA LEU A 202 6.21 -7.74 8.74
C LEU A 202 6.61 -9.22 8.54
N SER A 203 5.83 -10.15 9.08
CA SER A 203 6.08 -11.59 8.94
C SER A 203 5.79 -12.16 7.54
N LYS A 204 5.18 -11.35 6.65
CA LYS A 204 4.79 -11.73 5.29
C LYS A 204 5.65 -11.07 4.22
N VAL A 205 6.39 -10.02 4.60
CA VAL A 205 7.17 -9.19 3.68
C VAL A 205 8.49 -9.87 3.32
N ASP A 206 8.70 -10.08 2.03
CA ASP A 206 9.96 -10.59 1.49
C ASP A 206 10.99 -9.47 1.32
N ARG A 207 10.57 -8.34 0.74
CA ARG A 207 11.42 -7.15 0.57
C ARG A 207 10.66 -5.85 0.89
N ILE A 208 11.44 -4.83 1.22
CA ILE A 208 10.96 -3.47 1.47
C ILE A 208 11.61 -2.53 0.46
N LEU A 209 10.78 -1.72 -0.19
CA LEU A 209 11.17 -0.49 -0.87
C LEU A 209 10.89 0.69 0.07
N TYR A 210 11.92 1.27 0.65
CA TYR A 210 11.78 2.45 1.50
C TYR A 210 12.12 3.71 0.69
N ILE A 211 11.20 4.68 0.66
CA ILE A 211 11.36 5.93 -0.11
C ILE A 211 11.33 7.11 0.86
N ALA A 212 12.42 7.86 0.96
CA ALA A 212 12.51 9.08 1.77
C ALA A 212 13.51 10.06 1.18
N GLY A 213 13.28 11.37 1.34
CA GLY A 213 14.24 12.42 0.92
C GLY A 213 14.60 12.39 -0.57
N GLY A 214 13.74 11.90 -1.45
CA GLY A 214 14.05 11.72 -2.88
C GLY A 214 14.95 10.52 -3.20
N ARG A 215 15.36 9.77 -2.18
CA ARG A 215 16.18 8.55 -2.26
C ARG A 215 15.35 7.32 -1.92
N PHE A 216 15.86 6.15 -2.24
CA PHE A 216 15.21 4.89 -1.89
C PHE A 216 16.24 3.82 -1.52
N LYS A 217 15.78 2.84 -0.76
CA LYS A 217 16.50 1.60 -0.45
C LYS A 217 15.59 0.41 -0.67
N LEU A 218 16.07 -0.57 -1.42
CA LEU A 218 15.40 -1.86 -1.63
C LEU A 218 16.23 -2.96 -0.97
N GLY A 219 15.59 -3.85 -0.23
CA GLY A 219 16.25 -4.98 0.42
C GLY A 219 15.29 -5.77 1.30
N THR A 220 15.78 -6.78 2.00
CA THR A 220 15.02 -7.50 3.02
C THR A 220 14.66 -6.57 4.20
N PRO A 221 13.63 -6.92 5.00
CA PRO A 221 13.32 -6.13 6.19
C PRO A 221 14.51 -5.90 7.13
N ALA A 222 15.39 -6.90 7.25
CA ALA A 222 16.58 -6.81 8.10
C ALA A 222 17.65 -5.85 7.55
N GLU A 223 17.74 -5.70 6.23
CA GLU A 223 18.70 -4.80 5.56
C GLU A 223 18.21 -3.36 5.52
N VAL A 224 16.89 -3.15 5.39
CA VAL A 224 16.31 -1.81 5.20
C VAL A 224 15.95 -1.15 6.53
N LEU A 225 15.38 -1.90 7.48
CA LEU A 225 14.93 -1.37 8.77
C LEU A 225 16.08 -1.33 9.79
N GLN A 226 17.13 -0.57 9.45
CA GLN A 226 18.30 -0.30 10.29
C GLN A 226 18.40 1.22 10.54
N THR A 227 18.84 1.58 11.74
CA THR A 227 19.04 2.98 12.15
C THR A 227 19.92 3.73 11.16
N SER A 228 21.07 3.17 10.78
CA SER A 228 22.01 3.80 9.83
C SER A 228 21.37 4.03 8.47
N VAL A 229 20.71 3.01 7.91
CA VAL A 229 20.08 3.07 6.58
C VAL A 229 18.97 4.12 6.54
N LEU A 230 18.11 4.15 7.57
CA LEU A 230 17.03 5.12 7.60
C LEU A 230 17.53 6.53 7.88
N SER A 231 18.53 6.71 8.76
CA SER A 231 19.16 8.02 8.98
C SER A 231 19.77 8.60 7.70
N ASP A 232 20.44 7.75 6.90
CA ASP A 232 20.98 8.16 5.60
C ASP A 232 19.88 8.55 4.60
N LEU A 233 18.77 7.81 4.56
CA LEU A 233 17.64 8.11 3.68
C LEU A 233 16.93 9.40 4.06
N TYR A 234 16.75 9.64 5.35
CA TYR A 234 16.09 10.86 5.85
C TYR A 234 17.01 12.08 5.80
N GLY A 235 18.34 11.87 5.82
CA GLY A 235 19.32 12.95 5.98
C GLY A 235 19.26 13.60 7.38
N ALA A 236 18.71 12.88 8.36
CA ALA A 236 18.52 13.30 9.74
C ALA A 236 18.59 12.08 10.67
N PRO A 237 18.97 12.28 11.96
CA PRO A 237 19.03 11.18 12.92
C PRO A 237 17.66 10.50 13.10
N VAL A 238 17.62 9.19 12.87
CA VAL A 238 16.44 8.35 13.06
C VAL A 238 16.86 7.12 13.86
N GLN A 239 16.03 6.65 14.78
CA GLN A 239 16.26 5.40 15.49
C GLN A 239 15.22 4.35 15.10
N VAL A 240 15.69 3.13 14.87
CA VAL A 240 14.85 1.95 14.73
C VAL A 240 14.89 1.18 16.04
N LEU A 241 13.77 1.22 16.77
CA LEU A 241 13.62 0.53 18.05
C LEU A 241 12.86 -0.77 17.85
N ARG A 242 13.28 -1.82 18.55
CA ARG A 242 12.57 -3.11 18.61
C ARG A 242 11.92 -3.27 19.98
N ALA A 243 10.60 -3.38 19.99
CA ALA A 243 9.81 -3.68 21.19
C ALA A 243 9.13 -5.05 21.02
N GLY A 244 9.79 -6.11 21.46
CA GLY A 244 9.39 -7.49 21.16
C GLY A 244 9.45 -7.77 19.65
N SER A 245 8.31 -8.15 19.06
CA SER A 245 8.18 -8.38 17.61
C SER A 245 7.87 -7.11 16.81
N ARG A 246 7.69 -5.96 17.45
CA ARG A 246 7.34 -4.69 16.80
C ARG A 246 8.56 -3.84 16.51
N LEU A 247 8.52 -3.14 15.37
CA LEU A 247 9.50 -2.15 14.96
C LEU A 247 8.87 -0.76 15.02
N VAL A 248 9.58 0.19 15.62
CA VAL A 248 9.16 1.60 15.71
C VAL A 248 10.29 2.45 15.15
N VAL A 249 9.98 3.31 14.19
CA VAL A 249 10.91 4.28 13.62
C VAL A 249 10.64 5.63 14.30
N VAL A 250 11.62 6.17 14.99
CA VAL A 250 11.50 7.42 15.75
C VAL A 250 12.55 8.40 15.21
N GLY A 251 12.09 9.59 14.78
CA GLY A 251 12.99 10.70 14.52
C GLY A 251 13.57 11.22 15.84
N ILE A 252 14.87 11.44 15.90
CA ILE A 252 15.50 12.11 17.03
C ILE A 252 15.45 13.61 16.69
N PRO A 253 14.79 14.46 17.49
CA PRO A 253 14.93 15.90 17.34
C PRO A 253 16.41 16.25 17.46
N ASP A 254 16.93 17.09 16.56
CA ASP A 254 18.26 17.67 16.76
C ASP A 254 18.27 18.31 18.15
N ALA A 255 19.20 17.88 18.99
CA ALA A 255 19.49 18.60 20.21
C ALA A 255 20.03 19.96 19.77
N ASP A 256 19.20 20.98 19.87
CA ASP A 256 19.53 22.37 19.53
C ASP A 256 20.70 22.79 20.44
N PRO A 257 21.93 23.07 19.92
CA PRO A 257 23.06 23.39 20.75
C PRO A 257 22.97 24.82 21.34
N HIS A 258 21.84 25.53 21.19
CA HIS A 258 21.72 26.96 21.50
C HIS A 258 20.76 27.34 22.64
N HIS A 259 20.46 26.47 23.60
CA HIS A 259 19.77 26.85 24.83
C HIS A 259 20.56 26.56 26.10
N ALA A 260 21.86 26.96 26.08
CA ALA A 260 22.60 27.24 27.31
C ALA A 260 22.67 28.75 27.52
N HIS A 261 21.54 29.39 27.73
CA HIS A 261 21.52 30.73 28.30
C HIS A 261 21.33 30.63 29.80
N GLU A 262 22.44 30.85 30.46
CA GLU A 262 22.62 31.15 31.86
C GLU A 262 21.53 32.12 32.35
N HIS A 263 20.70 31.68 33.27
CA HIS A 263 20.03 32.58 34.20
C HIS A 263 20.92 32.76 35.43
N GLU A 264 21.89 33.67 35.33
CA GLU A 264 22.48 34.34 36.50
C GLU A 264 21.41 35.20 37.15
N HIS A 265 20.92 34.75 38.28
CA HIS A 265 20.13 35.59 39.18
C HIS A 265 21.07 36.44 40.01
N ASP A 266 21.25 37.69 39.57
CA ASP A 266 21.77 38.79 40.44
C ASP A 266 20.75 39.06 41.54
N HIS A 267 21.09 38.64 42.74
CA HIS A 267 20.46 39.14 43.97
C HIS A 267 21.23 40.41 44.39
N GLU A 268 20.77 41.56 43.94
CA GLU A 268 21.14 42.83 44.62
C GLU A 268 20.14 43.13 45.73
N ALA A 269 20.70 43.12 46.94
CA ALA A 269 20.08 43.63 48.16
C ALA A 269 20.04 45.14 48.13
N HIS A 270 18.89 45.71 48.43
CA HIS A 270 18.83 47.10 48.92
C HIS A 270 18.06 47.12 50.24
N ALA A 271 18.75 47.78 51.18
CA ALA A 271 18.39 48.14 52.55
C ALA A 271 17.05 48.90 52.71
#